data_01f4ae22a90f63717d89ae00bec8e3ee
#
_entry.id   01f4ae22a90f63717d89ae00bec8e3ee
#
_cell.length_a   1.000
_cell.length_b   1.000
_cell.length_c   1.000
_cell.angle_alpha   90.00
_cell.angle_beta   90.00
_cell.angle_gamma   90.00
#
_symmetry.space_group_name_H-M   'P 1'
#
loop_
_entity.id
_entity.type
_entity.pdbx_description
1 polymer ?
#
loop_
_entity_poly.entity_id
_entity_poly.type
_entity_poly.pdbx_seq_one_letter_code
_entity_poly.pdbx_strand_id
1 'polypeptide(L)'
;MRKVDITICRAEDGFFSAYCNEHPALFGSGVTPGAAKAELEETLRITKEDGRDVAMFYPDWLDEEYEFIVHWDVQTMLNYYAGIITPTALGKMSGIHPKQLWAYMHGTSRPRRAQILRIQAAVHNLGRELINTSF
;
A
#
# COMPACT_ATOMS: atom_id res chain seq x y z
N MET A 1 -13.14 -14.52 -8.18
CA MET A 1 -11.70 -14.21 -8.14
C MET A 1 -11.24 -13.99 -6.70
N ARG A 2 -10.19 -14.65 -6.33
CA ARG A 2 -9.61 -14.55 -4.98
C ARG A 2 -8.99 -13.18 -4.74
N LYS A 3 -9.30 -12.54 -3.62
CA LYS A 3 -8.70 -11.28 -3.20
C LYS A 3 -7.51 -11.56 -2.28
N VAL A 4 -6.36 -10.99 -2.60
CA VAL A 4 -5.14 -11.16 -1.82
C VAL A 4 -4.70 -9.80 -1.33
N ASP A 5 -4.70 -9.62 -0.02
CA ASP A 5 -4.27 -8.36 0.59
C ASP A 5 -2.76 -8.27 0.61
N ILE A 6 -2.22 -7.19 0.04
CA ILE A 6 -0.81 -6.85 0.11
C ILE A 6 -0.66 -5.46 0.71
N THR A 7 0.48 -5.21 1.32
CA THR A 7 0.79 -3.90 1.91
C THR A 7 2.07 -3.34 1.30
N ILE A 8 2.04 -2.07 0.97
CA ILE A 8 3.19 -1.32 0.50
C ILE A 8 3.70 -0.44 1.64
N CYS A 9 4.97 -0.56 1.95
CA CYS A 9 5.64 0.27 2.95
C CYS A 9 7.03 0.67 2.45
N ARG A 10 7.61 1.68 3.07
CA ARG A 10 8.98 2.11 2.79
C ARG A 10 9.87 1.74 3.95
N ALA A 11 10.98 1.07 3.67
CA ALA A 11 11.98 0.71 4.65
C ALA A 11 12.92 1.87 4.95
N GLU A 12 13.69 1.77 6.05
CA GLU A 12 14.65 2.78 6.46
C GLU A 12 15.73 3.06 5.41
N ASP A 13 16.06 2.06 4.59
CA ASP A 13 17.03 2.20 3.49
C ASP A 13 16.49 2.98 2.30
N GLY A 14 15.22 3.39 2.34
CA GLY A 14 14.56 4.14 1.27
C GLY A 14 13.93 3.29 0.18
N PHE A 15 14.14 1.98 0.19
CA PHE A 15 13.45 1.07 -0.72
C PHE A 15 12.02 0.82 -0.28
N PHE A 16 11.15 0.58 -1.26
CA PHE A 16 9.77 0.15 -0.98
C PHE A 16 9.71 -1.36 -0.89
N SER A 17 8.79 -1.85 -0.08
CA SER A 17 8.50 -3.27 0.04
C SER A 17 7.01 -3.50 -0.19
N ALA A 18 6.67 -4.55 -0.92
CA ALA A 18 5.30 -5.03 -1.09
C ALA A 18 5.26 -6.46 -0.55
N TYR A 19 4.38 -6.74 0.39
CA TYR A 19 4.32 -8.07 1.01
C TYR A 19 2.88 -8.55 1.14
N CYS A 20 2.70 -9.87 1.15
CA CYS A 20 1.40 -10.47 1.40
C CYS A 20 1.07 -10.38 2.89
N ASN A 21 -0.11 -9.83 3.22
CA ASN A 21 -0.49 -9.62 4.63
C ASN A 21 -0.55 -10.92 5.42
N GLU A 22 -1.08 -11.99 4.83
CA GLU A 22 -1.16 -13.29 5.49
C GLU A 22 0.21 -13.97 5.64
N HIS A 23 1.14 -13.68 4.71
CA HIS A 23 2.45 -14.32 4.64
C HIS A 23 3.53 -13.30 4.29
N PRO A 24 3.98 -12.50 5.27
CA PRO A 24 4.93 -11.42 5.00
C PRO A 24 6.28 -11.86 4.44
N ALA A 25 6.62 -13.16 4.56
CA ALA A 25 7.82 -13.71 3.94
C ALA A 25 7.74 -13.70 2.41
N LEU A 26 6.54 -13.62 1.84
CA LEU A 26 6.33 -13.40 0.41
C LEU A 26 6.30 -11.90 0.17
N PHE A 27 7.40 -11.36 -0.31
CA PHE A 27 7.57 -9.93 -0.53
C PHE A 27 8.42 -9.64 -1.77
N GLY A 28 8.34 -8.40 -2.21
CA GLY A 28 9.23 -7.84 -3.22
C GLY A 28 9.70 -6.46 -2.77
N SER A 29 10.88 -6.07 -3.22
CA SER A 29 11.47 -4.76 -2.94
C SER A 29 11.77 -4.02 -4.23
N GLY A 30 11.77 -2.69 -4.17
CA GLY A 30 12.11 -1.88 -5.31
C GLY A 30 12.27 -0.41 -4.96
N VAL A 31 12.79 0.36 -5.92
CA VAL A 31 13.00 1.80 -5.74
C VAL A 31 11.71 2.61 -5.84
N THR A 32 10.65 1.98 -6.33
CA THR A 32 9.30 2.56 -6.42
C THR A 32 8.27 1.55 -5.90
N PRO A 33 7.07 2.00 -5.51
CA PRO A 33 6.01 1.07 -5.13
C PRO A 33 5.65 0.07 -6.24
N GLY A 34 5.63 0.55 -7.49
CA GLY A 34 5.36 -0.31 -8.66
C GLY A 34 6.42 -1.38 -8.86
N ALA A 35 7.71 -1.03 -8.68
CA ALA A 35 8.81 -1.99 -8.77
C ALA A 35 8.75 -3.03 -7.67
N ALA A 36 8.40 -2.63 -6.44
CA ALA A 36 8.24 -3.55 -5.32
C ALA A 36 7.09 -4.55 -5.59
N LYS A 37 5.97 -4.06 -6.10
CA LYS A 37 4.83 -4.92 -6.46
C LYS A 37 5.20 -5.89 -7.58
N ALA A 38 5.92 -5.42 -8.60
CA ALA A 38 6.36 -6.26 -9.72
C ALA A 38 7.30 -7.37 -9.24
N GLU A 39 8.20 -7.08 -8.31
CA GLU A 39 9.09 -8.09 -7.74
C GLU A 39 8.31 -9.11 -6.90
N LEU A 40 7.28 -8.68 -6.17
CA LEU A 40 6.39 -9.62 -5.47
C LEU A 40 5.70 -10.55 -6.46
N GLU A 41 5.19 -10.01 -7.57
CA GLU A 41 4.56 -10.82 -8.63
C GLU A 41 5.56 -11.85 -9.20
N GLU A 42 6.81 -11.45 -9.39
CA GLU A 42 7.87 -12.34 -9.85
C GLU A 42 8.19 -13.42 -8.81
N THR A 43 8.22 -13.07 -7.53
CA THR A 43 8.40 -14.03 -6.43
C THR A 43 7.29 -15.07 -6.45
N LEU A 44 6.05 -14.66 -6.66
CA LEU A 44 4.91 -15.57 -6.74
C LEU A 44 4.98 -16.46 -7.99
N ARG A 45 5.42 -15.90 -9.11
CA ARG A 45 5.62 -16.68 -10.34
C ARG A 45 6.65 -17.79 -10.14
N ILE A 46 7.77 -17.46 -9.55
CA ILE A 46 8.84 -18.43 -9.24
C ILE A 46 8.34 -19.50 -8.27
N THR A 47 7.62 -19.09 -7.23
CA THR A 47 7.02 -20.01 -6.25
C THR A 47 6.11 -21.02 -6.94
N LYS A 48 5.28 -20.54 -7.86
CA LYS A 48 4.37 -21.40 -8.62
C LYS A 48 5.12 -22.37 -9.53
N GLU A 49 6.19 -21.91 -10.18
CA GLU A 49 7.05 -22.78 -11.01
C GLU A 49 7.73 -23.87 -10.18
N ASP A 50 8.23 -23.51 -8.99
CA ASP A 50 8.86 -24.46 -8.10
C ASP A 50 7.91 -25.55 -7.61
N GLY A 51 6.64 -25.19 -7.43
CA GLY A 51 5.60 -26.09 -6.97
C GLY A 51 5.61 -26.31 -5.46
N ARG A 52 4.54 -26.95 -4.97
CA ARG A 52 4.32 -27.16 -3.52
C ARG A 52 5.42 -27.96 -2.84
N ASP A 53 6.04 -28.90 -3.55
CA ASP A 53 7.03 -29.80 -2.97
C ASP A 53 8.38 -29.13 -2.79
N VAL A 54 8.68 -28.10 -3.57
CA VAL A 54 9.98 -27.41 -3.57
C VAL A 54 9.92 -26.09 -2.83
N ALA A 55 8.86 -25.33 -3.02
CA ALA A 55 8.71 -24.01 -2.40
C ALA A 55 8.66 -24.14 -0.86
N MET A 56 9.40 -23.30 -0.16
CA MET A 56 9.38 -23.24 1.30
C MET A 56 7.99 -22.91 1.82
N PHE A 57 7.28 -22.07 1.09
CA PHE A 57 5.93 -21.66 1.39
C PHE A 57 5.13 -21.54 0.09
N TYR A 58 3.97 -22.20 0.04
CA TYR A 58 3.09 -22.17 -1.14
C TYR A 58 1.68 -21.78 -0.71
N PRO A 59 1.23 -20.55 -1.02
CA PRO A 59 -0.13 -20.11 -0.64
C PRO A 59 -1.20 -20.96 -1.32
N ASP A 60 -2.27 -21.27 -0.59
CA ASP A 60 -3.38 -22.07 -1.13
C ASP A 60 -4.04 -21.43 -2.34
N TRP A 61 -4.07 -20.10 -2.38
CA TRP A 61 -4.71 -19.34 -3.45
C TRP A 61 -3.83 -19.20 -4.72
N LEU A 62 -2.57 -19.62 -4.67
CA LEU A 62 -1.64 -19.38 -5.79
C LEU A 62 -2.05 -20.08 -7.08
N ASP A 63 -2.77 -21.20 -7.00
CA ASP A 63 -3.27 -21.92 -8.17
C ASP A 63 -4.62 -21.39 -8.66
N GLU A 64 -5.25 -20.50 -7.92
CA GLU A 64 -6.52 -19.86 -8.30
C GLU A 64 -6.26 -18.58 -9.08
N GLU A 65 -7.29 -18.05 -9.72
CA GLU A 65 -7.24 -16.68 -10.21
C GLU A 65 -7.33 -15.74 -9.01
N TYR A 66 -6.42 -14.80 -8.91
CA TYR A 66 -6.38 -13.84 -7.82
C TYR A 66 -6.05 -12.44 -8.30
N GLU A 67 -6.44 -11.46 -7.50
CA GLU A 67 -6.04 -10.07 -7.68
C GLU A 67 -5.62 -9.48 -6.35
N PHE A 68 -4.72 -8.51 -6.41
CA PHE A 68 -4.25 -7.83 -5.20
C PHE A 68 -5.22 -6.74 -4.78
N ILE A 69 -5.48 -6.70 -3.47
CA ILE A 69 -6.02 -5.51 -2.81
C ILE A 69 -4.84 -4.83 -2.16
N VAL A 70 -4.51 -3.64 -2.63
CA VAL A 70 -3.29 -2.93 -2.22
C VAL A 70 -3.60 -2.01 -1.05
N HIS A 71 -2.95 -2.27 0.08
CA HIS A 71 -2.99 -1.40 1.25
C HIS A 71 -1.69 -0.62 1.34
N TRP A 72 -1.78 0.61 1.77
CA TRP A 72 -0.61 1.42 2.03
C TRP A 72 -0.46 1.63 3.52
N ASP A 73 0.76 1.53 4.01
CA ASP A 73 1.12 2.13 5.29
C ASP A 73 0.89 3.65 5.18
N VAL A 74 0.16 4.23 6.14
CA VAL A 74 -0.26 5.63 6.06
C VAL A 74 0.93 6.57 5.98
N GLN A 75 1.95 6.35 6.81
CA GLN A 75 3.16 7.17 6.80
C GLN A 75 3.83 7.15 5.43
N THR A 76 3.94 5.98 4.83
CA THR A 76 4.53 5.79 3.49
C THR A 76 3.73 6.54 2.44
N MET A 77 2.42 6.42 2.46
CA MET A 77 1.53 7.07 1.49
C MET A 77 1.62 8.60 1.60
N LEU A 78 1.56 9.13 2.81
CA LEU A 78 1.64 10.57 3.04
C LEU A 78 2.97 11.16 2.54
N ASN A 79 4.08 10.45 2.77
CA ASN A 79 5.40 10.90 2.29
C ASN A 79 5.54 10.77 0.78
N TYR A 80 5.07 9.66 0.21
CA TYR A 80 5.19 9.42 -1.24
C TYR A 80 4.43 10.46 -2.06
N TYR A 81 3.25 10.85 -1.60
CA TYR A 81 2.39 11.82 -2.28
C TYR A 81 2.50 13.24 -1.72
N ALA A 82 3.50 13.53 -0.88
CA ALA A 82 3.65 14.83 -0.22
C ALA A 82 3.74 16.01 -1.20
N GLY A 83 4.31 15.79 -2.38
CA GLY A 83 4.40 16.83 -3.40
C GLY A 83 3.08 17.11 -4.14
N ILE A 84 2.10 16.24 -4.00
CA ILE A 84 0.79 16.34 -4.66
C ILE A 84 -0.30 16.61 -3.64
N ILE A 85 -0.30 15.87 -2.53
CA ILE A 85 -1.30 15.98 -1.46
C ILE A 85 -0.59 16.46 -0.20
N THR A 86 -0.73 17.76 0.11
CA THR A 86 -0.10 18.34 1.31
C THR A 86 -0.92 18.05 2.55
N PRO A 87 -0.31 18.09 3.76
CA PRO A 87 -1.08 17.99 5.01
C PRO A 87 -2.18 19.03 5.12
N THR A 88 -1.95 20.25 4.65
CA THR A 88 -2.95 21.31 4.64
C THR A 88 -4.15 20.95 3.75
N ALA A 89 -3.89 20.50 2.53
CA ALA A 89 -4.94 20.10 1.60
C ALA A 89 -5.71 18.88 2.11
N LEU A 90 -4.98 17.86 2.58
CA LEU A 90 -5.60 16.64 3.11
C LEU A 90 -6.41 16.94 4.39
N GLY A 91 -5.96 17.88 5.21
CA GLY A 91 -6.70 18.32 6.39
C GLY A 91 -8.06 18.91 6.04
N LYS A 92 -8.13 19.72 4.99
CA LYS A 92 -9.40 20.26 4.49
C LYS A 92 -10.35 19.16 4.01
N MET A 93 -9.83 18.16 3.33
CA MET A 93 -10.62 17.05 2.77
C MET A 93 -11.06 16.05 3.83
N SER A 94 -10.18 15.74 4.79
CA SER A 94 -10.40 14.69 5.79
C SER A 94 -11.03 15.18 7.10
N GLY A 95 -10.94 16.49 7.37
CA GLY A 95 -11.34 17.06 8.65
C GLY A 95 -10.32 16.78 9.78
N ILE A 96 -9.15 16.28 9.45
CA ILE A 96 -8.06 16.04 10.42
C ILE A 96 -7.17 17.27 10.44
N HIS A 97 -6.77 17.71 11.64
CA HIS A 97 -5.91 18.89 11.75
C HIS A 97 -4.58 18.66 11.03
N PRO A 98 -4.08 19.63 10.23
CA PRO A 98 -2.82 19.47 9.50
C PRO A 98 -1.62 19.10 10.38
N LYS A 99 -1.55 19.59 11.61
CA LYS A 99 -0.49 19.20 12.56
C LYS A 99 -0.52 17.71 12.90
N GLN A 100 -1.72 17.12 12.98
CA GLN A 100 -1.87 15.69 13.24
C GLN A 100 -1.43 14.87 12.03
N LEU A 101 -1.79 15.32 10.82
CA LEU A 101 -1.32 14.68 9.58
C LEU A 101 0.19 14.77 9.43
N TRP A 102 0.77 15.91 9.80
CA TRP A 102 2.22 16.08 9.83
C TRP A 102 2.87 15.07 10.79
N ALA A 103 2.30 14.87 11.98
CA ALA A 103 2.79 13.90 12.95
C ALA A 103 2.72 12.46 12.39
N TYR A 104 1.65 12.11 11.68
CA TYR A 104 1.54 10.81 11.00
C TYR A 104 2.61 10.66 9.93
N MET A 105 2.84 11.71 9.13
CA MET A 105 3.86 11.73 8.07
C MET A 105 5.27 11.51 8.63
N HIS A 106 5.59 12.10 9.77
CA HIS A 106 6.91 12.01 10.39
C HIS A 106 7.07 10.85 11.37
N GLY A 107 6.01 10.06 11.58
CA GLY A 107 6.07 8.90 12.45
C GLY A 107 6.06 9.21 13.94
N THR A 108 5.84 10.47 14.34
CA THR A 108 5.76 10.86 15.76
C THR A 108 4.43 10.47 16.39
N SER A 109 3.45 10.15 15.60
CA SER A 109 2.14 9.64 16.02
C SER A 109 1.65 8.64 14.99
N ARG A 110 0.89 7.63 15.44
CA ARG A 110 0.27 6.65 14.54
C ARG A 110 -1.23 6.87 14.50
N PRO A 111 -1.85 6.89 13.32
CA PRO A 111 -3.28 7.06 13.21
C PRO A 111 -4.02 5.83 13.75
N ARG A 112 -5.10 6.09 14.50
CA ARG A 112 -6.04 5.05 14.91
C ARG A 112 -6.95 4.70 13.74
N ARG A 113 -7.64 3.58 13.85
CA ARG A 113 -8.53 3.07 12.78
C ARG A 113 -9.50 4.14 12.25
N ALA A 114 -10.14 4.90 13.14
CA ALA A 114 -11.07 5.96 12.74
C ALA A 114 -10.41 7.02 11.86
N GLN A 115 -9.18 7.40 12.16
CA GLN A 115 -8.42 8.38 11.39
C GLN A 115 -7.96 7.81 10.05
N ILE A 116 -7.54 6.55 10.03
CA ILE A 116 -7.18 5.85 8.77
C ILE A 116 -8.37 5.87 7.81
N LEU A 117 -9.56 5.56 8.32
CA LEU A 117 -10.78 5.55 7.50
C LEU A 117 -11.14 6.95 6.97
N ARG A 118 -10.89 8.01 7.76
CA ARG A 118 -11.12 9.39 7.32
C ARG A 118 -10.14 9.80 6.21
N ILE A 119 -8.87 9.43 6.34
CA ILE A 119 -7.85 9.65 5.31
C ILE A 119 -8.24 8.90 4.04
N GLN A 120 -8.59 7.64 4.17
CA GLN A 120 -9.00 6.81 3.03
C GLN A 120 -10.21 7.40 2.31
N ALA A 121 -11.25 7.83 3.05
CA ALA A 121 -12.44 8.45 2.46
C ALA A 121 -12.09 9.71 1.70
N ALA A 122 -11.22 10.56 2.25
CA ALA A 122 -10.78 11.79 1.60
C ALA A 122 -10.04 11.52 0.29
N VAL A 123 -9.10 10.57 0.31
CA VAL A 123 -8.32 10.18 -0.87
C VAL A 123 -9.21 9.57 -1.94
N HIS A 124 -10.14 8.69 -1.56
CA HIS A 124 -11.08 8.07 -2.50
C HIS A 124 -12.03 9.09 -3.13
N ASN A 125 -12.52 10.05 -2.34
CA ASN A 125 -13.39 11.12 -2.86
C ASN A 125 -12.64 11.97 -3.88
N LEU A 126 -11.41 12.36 -3.59
CA LEU A 126 -10.59 13.11 -4.53
C LEU A 126 -10.36 12.30 -5.82
N GLY A 127 -10.05 11.03 -5.68
CA GLY A 127 -9.85 10.14 -6.83
C GLY A 127 -11.07 10.07 -7.73
N ARG A 128 -12.25 9.93 -7.14
CA ARG A 128 -13.51 9.92 -7.91
C ARG A 128 -13.77 11.24 -8.63
N GLU A 129 -13.53 12.36 -7.96
CA GLU A 129 -13.70 13.68 -8.57
C GLU A 129 -12.77 13.86 -9.78
N LEU A 130 -11.50 13.46 -9.62
CA LEU A 130 -10.50 13.60 -10.68
C LEU A 130 -10.82 12.70 -11.88
N ILE A 131 -11.27 11.47 -11.63
CA ILE A 131 -11.68 10.54 -12.70
C ILE A 131 -12.85 11.09 -13.49
N ASN A 132 -13.77 11.79 -12.83
CA ASN A 132 -14.97 12.36 -13.46
C ASN A 132 -14.78 13.77 -14.04
N THR A 133 -13.55 14.30 -13.95
CA THR A 133 -13.24 15.63 -14.49
C THR A 133 -12.92 15.53 -15.98
N SER A 134 -13.54 16.43 -16.77
CA SER A 134 -13.28 16.55 -18.23
C SER A 134 -12.85 17.97 -18.55
N PHE A 135 -12.10 18.12 -19.62
CA PHE A 135 -11.61 19.41 -20.09
C PHE A 135 -12.12 19.73 -21.49
#